data_c8279d85a5df16cd6ee6cd42ebc5ea84
#
_entry.id   c8279d85a5df16cd6ee6cd42ebc5ea84
#
_cell.length_a   1.000
_cell.length_b   1.000
_cell.length_c   1.000
_cell.angle_alpha   90.00
_cell.angle_beta   90.00
_cell.angle_gamma   90.00
#
_symmetry.space_group_name_H-M   'P 1'
#
loop_
_entity.id
_entity.type
_entity.pdbx_description
1 polymer ?
#
loop_
_entity_poly.entity_id
_entity_poly.type
_entity_poly.pdbx_seq_one_letter_code
_entity_poly.pdbx_strand_id
1 'polypeptide(L)'
;MLDKAGKENDPEKKKSYIEEACELYRGEFLPQLGAEGWAVVLNVYYKNLFSNAMRTLCQILKDEKDYKKLYHCAEKAAIIYPLEDWQIWQMDSLIAMDRQDEAMVLYETTTDLLYKELGLTPSDQMKERFRQLEVYQHDKADHVNEIQEGLNQSEKDDGAFFCSYLSFMEGYRYVRRVIERSGQSAYLLLCTMTDGKGVPLEKGERLGKVAEELEQAIRNSLRRGDMFTRYSDNQFLMLLLGIRQEDCAIVVERINGYFEKASRKNYLKYSTAPISEIKEADDCAHFHNMDSMWGE
;
A
#
# COMPACT_ATOMS: atom_id res chain seq x y z
N MET A 1 -37.42 -2.35 -2.13
CA MET A 1 -36.82 -3.25 -3.11
C MET A 1 -36.43 -4.59 -2.49
N LEU A 2 -35.58 -4.63 -1.48
CA LEU A 2 -35.13 -5.89 -0.85
C LEU A 2 -36.25 -6.71 -0.23
N ASP A 3 -37.27 -6.09 0.35
CA ASP A 3 -38.46 -6.82 0.85
C ASP A 3 -39.24 -7.49 -0.29
N LYS A 4 -39.25 -6.90 -1.48
CA LYS A 4 -39.84 -7.50 -2.69
C LYS A 4 -38.98 -8.68 -3.17
N ALA A 5 -37.67 -8.50 -3.19
CA ALA A 5 -36.73 -9.56 -3.56
C ALA A 5 -36.85 -10.79 -2.60
N GLY A 6 -37.08 -10.55 -1.31
CA GLY A 6 -37.27 -11.63 -0.32
C GLY A 6 -38.57 -12.46 -0.48
N LYS A 7 -39.59 -11.91 -1.15
CA LYS A 7 -40.89 -12.54 -1.41
C LYS A 7 -41.03 -13.08 -2.81
N GLU A 8 -40.06 -12.74 -3.70
CA GLU A 8 -40.10 -13.15 -5.10
C GLU A 8 -39.53 -14.58 -5.27
N ASN A 9 -40.24 -15.40 -6.02
CA ASN A 9 -39.82 -16.77 -6.32
C ASN A 9 -39.12 -16.90 -7.69
N ASP A 10 -39.32 -15.92 -8.56
CA ASP A 10 -38.65 -15.85 -9.88
C ASP A 10 -37.22 -15.34 -9.71
N PRO A 11 -36.20 -16.16 -10.02
CA PRO A 11 -34.79 -15.77 -9.84
C PRO A 11 -34.41 -14.49 -10.57
N GLU A 12 -34.89 -14.29 -11.82
CA GLU A 12 -34.57 -13.12 -12.63
C GLU A 12 -35.17 -11.85 -12.03
N LYS A 13 -36.42 -11.90 -11.57
CA LYS A 13 -37.05 -10.75 -10.91
C LYS A 13 -36.41 -10.44 -9.57
N LYS A 14 -36.05 -11.48 -8.82
CA LYS A 14 -35.33 -11.35 -7.55
C LYS A 14 -34.00 -10.63 -7.75
N LYS A 15 -33.21 -11.06 -8.75
CA LYS A 15 -31.95 -10.42 -9.15
C LYS A 15 -32.17 -8.96 -9.51
N SER A 16 -33.15 -8.65 -10.36
CA SER A 16 -33.49 -7.28 -10.78
C SER A 16 -33.81 -6.38 -9.58
N TYR A 17 -34.58 -6.85 -8.58
CA TYR A 17 -34.88 -6.08 -7.37
C TYR A 17 -33.63 -5.85 -6.51
N ILE A 18 -32.71 -6.81 -6.46
CA ILE A 18 -31.44 -6.66 -5.72
C ILE A 18 -30.54 -5.64 -6.43
N GLU A 19 -30.43 -5.72 -7.74
CA GLU A 19 -29.68 -4.77 -8.58
C GLU A 19 -30.18 -3.33 -8.37
N GLU A 20 -31.48 -3.13 -8.50
CA GLU A 20 -32.10 -1.81 -8.31
C GLU A 20 -31.87 -1.28 -6.89
N ALA A 21 -31.95 -2.15 -5.87
CA ALA A 21 -31.65 -1.76 -4.50
C ALA A 21 -30.19 -1.33 -4.30
N CYS A 22 -29.25 -2.07 -4.91
CA CYS A 22 -27.82 -1.73 -4.87
C CYS A 22 -27.49 -0.45 -5.66
N GLU A 23 -28.22 -0.18 -6.75
CA GLU A 23 -28.05 1.06 -7.53
C GLU A 23 -28.54 2.30 -6.79
N LEU A 24 -29.58 2.17 -5.99
CA LEU A 24 -30.14 3.28 -5.21
C LEU A 24 -29.26 3.69 -4.03
N TYR A 25 -28.44 2.78 -3.53
CA TYR A 25 -27.58 3.07 -2.39
C TYR A 25 -26.37 3.92 -2.79
N ARG A 26 -26.14 5.02 -2.07
CA ARG A 26 -25.09 6.02 -2.36
C ARG A 26 -24.06 6.18 -1.25
N GLY A 27 -24.20 5.45 -0.15
CA GLY A 27 -23.35 5.59 1.03
C GLY A 27 -24.13 5.97 2.28
N GLU A 28 -23.45 6.59 3.24
CA GLU A 28 -24.02 6.94 4.53
C GLU A 28 -25.21 7.90 4.41
N PHE A 29 -26.22 7.61 5.22
CA PHE A 29 -27.41 8.46 5.35
C PHE A 29 -27.09 9.66 6.23
N LEU A 30 -27.32 10.88 5.72
CA LEU A 30 -27.07 12.14 6.42
C LEU A 30 -25.68 12.23 7.05
N PRO A 31 -24.59 12.22 6.26
CA PRO A 31 -23.22 12.20 6.79
C PRO A 31 -22.92 13.41 7.69
N GLN A 32 -23.62 14.54 7.54
CA GLN A 32 -23.47 15.71 8.41
C GLN A 32 -23.96 15.47 9.86
N LEU A 33 -24.84 14.48 10.07
CA LEU A 33 -25.38 14.07 11.37
C LEU A 33 -24.76 12.76 11.87
N GLY A 34 -23.62 12.37 11.36
CA GLY A 34 -22.93 11.11 11.69
C GLY A 34 -22.57 10.93 13.18
N ALA A 35 -22.56 12.02 13.97
CA ALA A 35 -22.33 11.97 15.41
C ALA A 35 -23.63 11.73 16.23
N GLU A 36 -24.80 11.86 15.62
CA GLU A 36 -26.07 11.64 16.29
C GLU A 36 -26.38 10.15 16.45
N GLY A 37 -26.63 9.68 17.67
CA GLY A 37 -26.80 8.24 17.97
C GLY A 37 -27.86 7.55 17.11
N TRP A 38 -28.97 8.21 16.76
CA TRP A 38 -30.00 7.64 15.90
C TRP A 38 -29.52 7.49 14.44
N ALA A 39 -28.71 8.44 13.94
CA ALA A 39 -28.14 8.39 12.59
C ALA A 39 -27.10 7.28 12.47
N VAL A 40 -26.27 7.07 13.50
CA VAL A 40 -25.33 5.94 13.58
C VAL A 40 -26.05 4.60 13.43
N VAL A 41 -27.13 4.39 14.18
CA VAL A 41 -27.91 3.12 14.12
C VAL A 41 -28.50 2.90 12.73
N LEU A 42 -29.03 3.92 12.09
CA LEU A 42 -29.58 3.81 10.73
C LEU A 42 -28.46 3.57 9.70
N ASN A 43 -27.31 4.21 9.84
CA ASN A 43 -26.18 4.00 8.94
C ASN A 43 -25.67 2.56 9.03
N VAL A 44 -25.49 2.01 10.23
CA VAL A 44 -25.12 0.60 10.41
C VAL A 44 -26.17 -0.33 9.79
N TYR A 45 -27.44 -0.06 10.00
CA TYR A 45 -28.53 -0.86 9.42
C TYR A 45 -28.49 -0.86 7.89
N TYR A 46 -28.47 0.33 7.25
CA TYR A 46 -28.45 0.44 5.79
C TYR A 46 -27.15 -0.07 5.18
N LYS A 47 -26.00 0.13 5.83
CA LYS A 47 -24.73 -0.44 5.44
C LYS A 47 -24.81 -1.97 5.37
N ASN A 48 -25.29 -2.62 6.44
CA ASN A 48 -25.42 -4.07 6.49
C ASN A 48 -26.40 -4.59 5.43
N LEU A 49 -27.50 -3.88 5.21
CA LEU A 49 -28.49 -4.21 4.20
C LEU A 49 -27.89 -4.14 2.79
N PHE A 50 -27.14 -3.08 2.49
CA PHE A 50 -26.43 -2.92 1.22
C PHE A 50 -25.36 -4.00 1.04
N SER A 51 -24.48 -4.20 2.02
CA SER A 51 -23.38 -5.15 1.93
C SER A 51 -23.89 -6.57 1.71
N ASN A 52 -24.97 -6.98 2.38
CA ASN A 52 -25.59 -8.29 2.19
C ASN A 52 -26.23 -8.42 0.80
N ALA A 53 -26.94 -7.40 0.34
CA ALA A 53 -27.55 -7.39 -0.99
C ALA A 53 -26.47 -7.45 -2.09
N MET A 54 -25.41 -6.68 -1.93
CA MET A 54 -24.30 -6.64 -2.89
C MET A 54 -23.54 -7.97 -2.93
N ARG A 55 -23.26 -8.60 -1.78
CA ARG A 55 -22.66 -9.96 -1.75
C ARG A 55 -23.54 -10.99 -2.44
N THR A 56 -24.85 -10.92 -2.22
CA THR A 56 -25.82 -11.81 -2.90
C THR A 56 -25.78 -11.58 -4.42
N LEU A 57 -25.77 -10.33 -4.86
CA LEU A 57 -25.68 -9.99 -6.27
C LEU A 57 -24.37 -10.48 -6.89
N CYS A 58 -23.24 -10.24 -6.21
CA CYS A 58 -21.93 -10.71 -6.67
C CYS A 58 -21.89 -12.23 -6.80
N GLN A 59 -22.51 -12.97 -5.87
CA GLN A 59 -22.59 -14.42 -5.97
C GLN A 59 -23.43 -14.89 -7.17
N ILE A 60 -24.59 -14.27 -7.40
CA ILE A 60 -25.44 -14.56 -8.56
C ILE A 60 -24.67 -14.33 -9.88
N LEU A 61 -24.03 -13.18 -9.98
CA LEU A 61 -23.25 -12.82 -11.18
C LEU A 61 -22.05 -13.75 -11.42
N LYS A 62 -21.43 -14.23 -10.34
CA LYS A 62 -20.36 -15.23 -10.40
C LYS A 62 -20.87 -16.57 -10.92
N ASP A 63 -22.02 -17.02 -10.43
CA ASP A 63 -22.66 -18.28 -10.85
C ASP A 63 -23.11 -18.24 -12.33
N GLU A 64 -23.56 -17.06 -12.78
CA GLU A 64 -23.92 -16.78 -14.18
C GLU A 64 -22.69 -16.53 -15.08
N LYS A 65 -21.49 -16.40 -14.50
CA LYS A 65 -20.24 -16.07 -15.21
C LYS A 65 -20.25 -14.70 -15.90
N ASP A 66 -21.09 -13.77 -15.41
CA ASP A 66 -21.07 -12.37 -15.87
C ASP A 66 -20.01 -11.58 -15.10
N TYR A 67 -18.75 -11.89 -15.38
CA TYR A 67 -17.59 -11.32 -14.68
C TYR A 67 -17.42 -9.82 -14.93
N LYS A 68 -17.88 -9.30 -16.08
CA LYS A 68 -17.83 -7.85 -16.34
C LYS A 68 -18.75 -7.07 -15.40
N LYS A 69 -19.97 -7.56 -15.25
CA LYS A 69 -20.95 -6.94 -14.35
C LYS A 69 -20.56 -7.14 -12.89
N LEU A 70 -20.01 -8.32 -12.54
CA LEU A 70 -19.48 -8.62 -11.23
C LEU A 70 -18.38 -7.64 -10.82
N TYR A 71 -17.38 -7.42 -11.72
CA TYR A 71 -16.32 -6.46 -11.49
C TYR A 71 -16.87 -5.06 -11.17
N HIS A 72 -17.81 -4.59 -12.00
CA HIS A 72 -18.37 -3.25 -11.85
C HIS A 72 -19.20 -3.08 -10.55
N CYS A 73 -19.95 -4.10 -10.16
CA CYS A 73 -20.68 -4.12 -8.88
C CYS A 73 -19.73 -4.07 -7.68
N ALA A 74 -18.68 -4.88 -7.72
CA ALA A 74 -17.66 -4.92 -6.66
C ALA A 74 -16.85 -3.61 -6.59
N GLU A 75 -16.51 -3.01 -7.74
CA GLU A 75 -15.85 -1.71 -7.81
C GLU A 75 -16.69 -0.61 -7.15
N LYS A 76 -17.99 -0.54 -7.48
CA LYS A 76 -18.91 0.40 -6.83
C LYS A 76 -18.96 0.20 -5.32
N ALA A 77 -19.01 -1.04 -4.85
CA ALA A 77 -19.03 -1.35 -3.43
C ALA A 77 -17.70 -0.96 -2.74
N ALA A 78 -16.56 -1.18 -3.40
CA ALA A 78 -15.25 -0.79 -2.92
C ALA A 78 -15.05 0.73 -2.81
N ILE A 79 -15.66 1.51 -3.72
CA ILE A 79 -15.66 2.98 -3.63
C ILE A 79 -16.43 3.46 -2.38
N ILE A 80 -17.57 2.81 -2.07
CA ILE A 80 -18.41 3.20 -0.92
C ILE A 80 -17.79 2.72 0.40
N TYR A 81 -17.27 1.50 0.43
CA TYR A 81 -16.69 0.84 1.60
C TYR A 81 -15.33 0.20 1.28
N PRO A 82 -14.27 0.98 1.15
CA PRO A 82 -12.96 0.51 0.70
C PRO A 82 -12.27 -0.45 1.68
N LEU A 83 -12.75 -0.51 2.94
CA LEU A 83 -12.20 -1.38 3.98
C LEU A 83 -12.89 -2.76 4.06
N GLU A 84 -13.94 -2.98 3.27
CA GLU A 84 -14.52 -4.31 3.11
C GLU A 84 -13.84 -5.03 1.95
N ASP A 85 -13.78 -6.37 2.00
CA ASP A 85 -13.06 -7.21 1.04
C ASP A 85 -13.72 -7.29 -0.36
N TRP A 86 -14.22 -6.16 -0.88
CA TRP A 86 -14.82 -6.06 -2.22
C TRP A 86 -13.81 -6.31 -3.33
N GLN A 87 -12.55 -6.00 -3.06
CA GLN A 87 -11.44 -6.21 -3.99
C GLN A 87 -11.23 -7.69 -4.33
N ILE A 88 -11.63 -8.61 -3.45
CA ILE A 88 -11.59 -10.05 -3.74
C ILE A 88 -12.51 -10.40 -4.91
N TRP A 89 -13.73 -9.84 -4.96
CA TRP A 89 -14.66 -10.03 -6.07
C TRP A 89 -14.15 -9.41 -7.38
N GLN A 90 -13.49 -8.26 -7.28
CA GLN A 90 -12.82 -7.64 -8.43
C GLN A 90 -11.68 -8.52 -8.96
N MET A 91 -10.80 -9.01 -8.07
CA MET A 91 -9.71 -9.93 -8.44
C MET A 91 -10.25 -11.23 -9.07
N ASP A 92 -11.23 -11.88 -8.44
CA ASP A 92 -11.87 -13.08 -8.98
C ASP A 92 -12.43 -12.84 -10.40
N SER A 93 -13.02 -11.66 -10.64
CA SER A 93 -13.56 -11.28 -11.94
C SER A 93 -12.46 -11.07 -12.97
N LEU A 94 -11.38 -10.36 -12.61
CA LEU A 94 -10.25 -10.10 -13.52
C LEU A 94 -9.54 -11.41 -13.90
N ILE A 95 -9.29 -12.28 -12.92
CA ILE A 95 -8.71 -13.61 -13.14
C ILE A 95 -9.58 -14.42 -14.10
N ALA A 96 -10.91 -14.45 -13.90
CA ALA A 96 -11.82 -15.18 -14.74
C ALA A 96 -11.95 -14.60 -16.18
N MET A 97 -11.60 -13.32 -16.36
CA MET A 97 -11.54 -12.67 -17.67
C MET A 97 -10.15 -12.72 -18.32
N ASP A 98 -9.20 -13.47 -17.74
CA ASP A 98 -7.80 -13.55 -18.19
C ASP A 98 -7.05 -12.20 -18.19
N ARG A 99 -7.41 -11.31 -17.23
CA ARG A 99 -6.81 -9.98 -17.03
C ARG A 99 -5.95 -9.97 -15.76
N GLN A 100 -4.97 -10.85 -15.73
CA GLN A 100 -4.15 -11.15 -14.54
C GLN A 100 -3.28 -9.97 -14.11
N ASP A 101 -2.71 -9.23 -15.09
CA ASP A 101 -1.90 -8.04 -14.81
C ASP A 101 -2.69 -6.97 -14.05
N GLU A 102 -3.94 -6.77 -14.43
CA GLU A 102 -4.82 -5.81 -13.77
C GLU A 102 -5.22 -6.27 -12.35
N ALA A 103 -5.39 -7.59 -12.16
CA ALA A 103 -5.63 -8.14 -10.83
C ALA A 103 -4.42 -7.95 -9.91
N MET A 104 -3.22 -8.03 -10.45
CA MET A 104 -1.96 -7.77 -9.75
C MET A 104 -1.83 -6.31 -9.32
N VAL A 105 -2.06 -5.38 -10.25
CA VAL A 105 -2.06 -3.94 -9.98
C VAL A 105 -3.14 -3.58 -8.93
N LEU A 106 -4.32 -4.21 -9.00
CA LEU A 106 -5.38 -4.02 -8.02
C LEU A 106 -4.94 -4.48 -6.61
N TYR A 107 -4.28 -5.64 -6.52
CA TYR A 107 -3.75 -6.14 -5.24
C TYR A 107 -2.72 -5.18 -4.66
N GLU A 108 -1.73 -4.75 -5.44
CA GLU A 108 -0.67 -3.84 -5.01
C GLU A 108 -1.24 -2.50 -4.54
N THR A 109 -2.11 -1.88 -5.35
CA THR A 109 -2.71 -0.59 -5.01
C THR A 109 -3.59 -0.67 -3.77
N THR A 110 -4.36 -1.76 -3.60
CA THR A 110 -5.19 -1.97 -2.40
C THR A 110 -4.34 -2.20 -1.17
N THR A 111 -3.27 -3.00 -1.29
CA THR A 111 -2.35 -3.28 -0.19
C THR A 111 -1.65 -2.01 0.27
N ASP A 112 -1.18 -1.20 -0.66
CA ASP A 112 -0.57 0.09 -0.37
C ASP A 112 -1.53 1.05 0.34
N LEU A 113 -2.79 1.09 -0.12
CA LEU A 113 -3.83 1.91 0.50
C LEU A 113 -4.13 1.46 1.94
N LEU A 114 -4.39 0.15 2.15
CA LEU A 114 -4.67 -0.42 3.47
C LEU A 114 -3.54 -0.13 4.45
N TYR A 115 -2.30 -0.24 3.98
CA TYR A 115 -1.15 -0.02 4.82
C TYR A 115 -0.94 1.47 5.14
N LYS A 116 -0.98 2.35 4.13
CA LYS A 116 -0.72 3.79 4.28
C LYS A 116 -1.79 4.49 5.13
N GLU A 117 -3.07 4.15 4.91
CA GLU A 117 -4.17 4.83 5.60
C GLU A 117 -4.50 4.21 6.97
N LEU A 118 -4.27 2.91 7.16
CA LEU A 118 -4.78 2.17 8.31
C LEU A 118 -3.72 1.36 9.07
N GLY A 119 -2.51 1.21 8.51
CA GLY A 119 -1.50 0.30 9.06
C GLY A 119 -1.92 -1.19 9.01
N LEU A 120 -2.89 -1.54 8.16
CA LEU A 120 -3.43 -2.90 8.03
C LEU A 120 -2.74 -3.67 6.90
N THR A 121 -2.59 -4.99 7.10
CA THR A 121 -2.18 -5.91 6.04
C THR A 121 -3.40 -6.45 5.29
N PRO A 122 -3.26 -6.87 4.01
CA PRO A 122 -4.32 -7.52 3.27
C PRO A 122 -4.88 -8.73 3.99
N SER A 123 -6.16 -9.04 3.78
CA SER A 123 -6.78 -10.26 4.31
C SER A 123 -6.11 -11.52 3.77
N ASP A 124 -6.22 -12.64 4.51
CA ASP A 124 -5.63 -13.91 4.07
C ASP A 124 -6.25 -14.41 2.76
N GLN A 125 -7.52 -14.11 2.51
CA GLN A 125 -8.17 -14.41 1.24
C GLN A 125 -7.57 -13.62 0.08
N MET A 126 -7.27 -12.35 0.30
CA MET A 126 -6.64 -11.51 -0.71
C MET A 126 -5.20 -11.96 -1.02
N LYS A 127 -4.42 -12.33 0.00
CA LYS A 127 -3.09 -12.92 -0.15
C LYS A 127 -3.13 -14.24 -0.93
N GLU A 128 -4.14 -15.07 -0.68
CA GLU A 128 -4.30 -16.34 -1.40
C GLU A 128 -4.61 -16.13 -2.88
N ARG A 129 -5.44 -15.13 -3.24
CA ARG A 129 -5.66 -14.77 -4.66
C ARG A 129 -4.39 -14.29 -5.33
N PHE A 130 -3.60 -13.50 -4.63
CA PHE A 130 -2.31 -13.03 -5.14
C PHE A 130 -1.34 -14.20 -5.41
N ARG A 131 -1.20 -15.16 -4.47
CA ARG A 131 -0.39 -16.36 -4.70
C ARG A 131 -0.83 -17.17 -5.92
N GLN A 132 -2.14 -17.27 -6.15
CA GLN A 132 -2.66 -17.92 -7.35
C GLN A 132 -2.23 -17.20 -8.62
N LEU A 133 -2.25 -15.86 -8.63
CA LEU A 133 -1.78 -15.04 -9.75
C LEU A 133 -0.28 -15.25 -10.01
N GLU A 134 0.56 -15.26 -8.99
CA GLU A 134 2.01 -15.47 -9.14
C GLU A 134 2.33 -16.81 -9.81
N VAL A 135 1.57 -17.87 -9.50
CA VAL A 135 1.80 -19.21 -10.09
C VAL A 135 1.44 -19.27 -11.58
N TYR A 136 0.46 -18.47 -12.03
CA TYR A 136 -0.01 -18.48 -13.42
C TYR A 136 0.81 -17.61 -14.37
N GLN A 137 1.64 -16.71 -13.87
CA GLN A 137 2.39 -15.76 -14.71
C GLN A 137 3.64 -16.33 -15.38
N HIS A 138 4.06 -17.52 -15.00
CA HIS A 138 5.30 -18.07 -15.53
C HIS A 138 5.04 -19.31 -16.37
N ASP A 139 5.33 -19.22 -17.66
CA ASP A 139 5.48 -20.37 -18.54
C ASP A 139 6.65 -21.23 -18.06
N LYS A 140 6.57 -22.53 -18.34
CA LYS A 140 7.70 -23.42 -18.03
C LYS A 140 8.95 -22.94 -18.76
N ALA A 141 9.95 -22.54 -17.99
CA ALA A 141 11.28 -22.30 -18.53
C ALA A 141 12.09 -23.60 -18.49
N ASP A 142 12.66 -24.01 -19.62
CA ASP A 142 13.51 -25.19 -19.70
C ASP A 142 14.93 -24.90 -19.21
N HIS A 143 15.33 -23.61 -19.22
CA HIS A 143 16.66 -23.18 -18.77
C HIS A 143 16.59 -21.97 -17.82
N VAL A 144 17.43 -22.01 -16.77
CA VAL A 144 17.56 -20.90 -15.80
C VAL A 144 17.91 -19.57 -16.46
N ASN A 145 18.61 -19.60 -17.60
CA ASN A 145 18.99 -18.38 -18.34
C ASN A 145 17.78 -17.60 -18.85
N GLU A 146 16.71 -18.28 -19.27
CA GLU A 146 15.46 -17.64 -19.72
C GLU A 146 14.80 -16.88 -18.59
N ILE A 147 14.78 -17.46 -17.38
CA ILE A 147 14.27 -16.80 -16.19
C ILE A 147 15.17 -15.60 -15.84
N GLN A 148 16.48 -15.75 -15.92
CA GLN A 148 17.43 -14.69 -15.64
C GLN A 148 17.30 -13.52 -16.63
N GLU A 149 17.07 -13.77 -17.90
CA GLU A 149 16.81 -12.73 -18.90
C GLU A 149 15.52 -11.97 -18.59
N GLY A 150 14.45 -12.65 -18.21
CA GLY A 150 13.20 -12.03 -17.77
C GLY A 150 13.37 -11.15 -16.54
N LEU A 151 14.11 -11.64 -15.54
CA LEU A 151 14.41 -10.87 -14.33
C LEU A 151 15.25 -9.61 -14.62
N ASN A 152 16.21 -9.70 -15.55
CA ASN A 152 17.07 -8.58 -15.93
C ASN A 152 16.36 -7.53 -16.81
N GLN A 153 15.31 -7.91 -17.56
CA GLN A 153 14.56 -6.97 -18.41
C GLN A 153 13.76 -5.94 -17.61
N SER A 154 13.41 -6.21 -16.37
CA SER A 154 12.70 -5.29 -15.49
C SER A 154 13.61 -4.20 -14.87
N GLU A 155 14.92 -4.36 -14.92
CA GLU A 155 15.89 -3.41 -14.35
C GLU A 155 16.28 -2.30 -15.34
N LYS A 156 15.39 -1.31 -15.57
CA LYS A 156 15.74 -0.09 -16.32
C LYS A 156 16.18 1.08 -15.45
N ASP A 157 16.09 0.95 -14.14
CA ASP A 157 16.43 2.05 -13.21
C ASP A 157 17.90 1.97 -12.76
N ASP A 158 18.71 2.95 -13.18
CA ASP A 158 20.03 3.23 -12.64
C ASP A 158 19.88 3.97 -11.30
N GLY A 159 19.97 3.24 -10.18
CA GLY A 159 19.91 3.84 -8.85
C GLY A 159 19.34 2.90 -7.78
N ALA A 160 18.96 3.46 -6.65
CA ALA A 160 18.33 2.70 -5.56
C ALA A 160 16.94 2.19 -5.96
N PHE A 161 16.59 1.03 -5.43
CA PHE A 161 15.31 0.39 -5.70
C PHE A 161 14.18 1.10 -4.93
N PHE A 162 13.34 1.83 -5.67
CA PHE A 162 12.10 2.37 -5.12
C PHE A 162 11.00 1.33 -5.20
N CYS A 163 10.36 1.03 -4.09
CA CYS A 163 9.34 -0.02 -4.04
C CYS A 163 8.16 0.35 -3.13
N SER A 164 7.09 -0.44 -3.22
CA SER A 164 5.98 -0.37 -2.30
C SER A 164 6.45 -0.69 -0.87
N TYR A 165 5.72 -0.22 0.14
CA TYR A 165 6.08 -0.54 1.52
C TYR A 165 6.03 -2.05 1.82
N LEU A 166 5.14 -2.79 1.18
CA LEU A 166 5.07 -4.25 1.32
C LEU A 166 6.35 -4.91 0.79
N SER A 167 6.78 -4.56 -0.42
CA SER A 167 8.03 -5.04 -1.01
C SER A 167 9.24 -4.65 -0.16
N PHE A 168 9.21 -3.43 0.41
CA PHE A 168 10.23 -2.98 1.34
C PHE A 168 10.29 -3.84 2.61
N MET A 169 9.15 -4.20 3.21
CA MET A 169 9.10 -5.07 4.38
C MET A 169 9.68 -6.46 4.09
N GLU A 170 9.38 -7.02 2.92
CA GLU A 170 9.92 -8.31 2.51
C GLU A 170 11.42 -8.26 2.25
N GLY A 171 11.88 -7.22 1.56
CA GLY A 171 13.29 -6.92 1.36
C GLY A 171 14.03 -6.74 2.70
N TYR A 172 13.46 -6.00 3.63
CA TYR A 172 14.00 -5.85 4.98
C TYR A 172 14.14 -7.20 5.71
N ARG A 173 13.10 -8.04 5.68
CA ARG A 173 13.13 -9.38 6.31
C ARG A 173 14.21 -10.27 5.67
N TYR A 174 14.32 -10.22 4.35
CA TYR A 174 15.37 -10.96 3.63
C TYR A 174 16.77 -10.48 4.01
N VAL A 175 17.01 -9.18 3.93
CA VAL A 175 18.30 -8.55 4.28
C VAL A 175 18.68 -8.85 5.72
N ARG A 176 17.74 -8.78 6.67
CA ARG A 176 18.00 -9.14 8.07
C ARG A 176 18.58 -10.56 8.19
N ARG A 177 17.97 -11.55 7.51
CA ARG A 177 18.47 -12.93 7.51
C ARG A 177 19.86 -13.05 6.88
N VAL A 178 20.14 -12.28 5.82
CA VAL A 178 21.45 -12.24 5.18
C VAL A 178 22.50 -11.67 6.14
N ILE A 179 22.19 -10.60 6.83
CA ILE A 179 23.07 -9.94 7.79
C ILE A 179 23.39 -10.84 8.99
N GLU A 180 22.40 -11.52 9.56
CA GLU A 180 22.58 -12.49 10.64
C GLU A 180 23.62 -13.58 10.26
N ARG A 181 23.69 -13.93 8.98
CA ARG A 181 24.62 -14.95 8.48
C ARG A 181 25.98 -14.38 8.03
N SER A 182 25.99 -13.22 7.40
CA SER A 182 27.19 -12.65 6.77
C SER A 182 28.00 -11.75 7.71
N GLY A 183 27.39 -11.27 8.80
CA GLY A 183 28.00 -10.27 9.69
C GLY A 183 28.14 -8.88 9.07
N GLN A 184 27.52 -8.64 7.91
CA GLN A 184 27.49 -7.30 7.31
C GLN A 184 26.60 -6.36 8.11
N SER A 185 26.91 -5.06 8.07
CA SER A 185 26.08 -4.04 8.71
C SER A 185 25.08 -3.47 7.70
N ALA A 186 23.88 -3.14 8.20
CA ALA A 186 22.92 -2.35 7.43
C ALA A 186 22.10 -1.47 8.40
N TYR A 187 21.60 -0.35 7.86
CA TYR A 187 20.89 0.65 8.62
C TYR A 187 19.56 1.01 7.97
N LEU A 188 18.55 1.26 8.81
CA LEU A 188 17.36 1.99 8.42
C LEU A 188 17.59 3.47 8.61
N LEU A 189 17.20 4.27 7.62
CA LEU A 189 17.22 5.72 7.67
C LEU A 189 15.81 6.24 7.38
N LEU A 190 15.19 6.89 8.37
CA LEU A 190 13.91 7.56 8.22
C LEU A 190 14.16 9.04 7.94
N CYS A 191 13.60 9.55 6.85
CA CYS A 191 13.63 10.96 6.49
C CYS A 191 12.21 11.55 6.62
N THR A 192 12.06 12.62 7.41
CA THR A 192 10.78 13.31 7.62
C THR A 192 10.87 14.73 7.08
N MET A 193 9.92 15.12 6.24
CA MET A 193 9.78 16.50 5.77
C MET A 193 9.16 17.37 6.85
N THR A 194 9.87 18.44 7.24
CA THR A 194 9.44 19.36 8.31
C THR A 194 9.37 20.78 7.81
N ASP A 195 8.70 21.63 8.55
CA ASP A 195 8.74 23.08 8.40
C ASP A 195 10.05 23.65 9.00
N GLY A 196 10.27 24.97 8.87
CA GLY A 196 11.44 25.65 9.45
C GLY A 196 11.50 25.64 10.99
N LYS A 197 10.49 25.03 11.66
CA LYS A 197 10.44 24.86 13.11
C LYS A 197 10.59 23.40 13.53
N GLY A 198 10.86 22.51 12.59
CA GLY A 198 11.00 21.06 12.84
C GLY A 198 9.67 20.32 13.01
N VAL A 199 8.52 20.95 12.72
CA VAL A 199 7.21 20.31 12.76
C VAL A 199 6.97 19.59 11.45
N PRO A 200 6.51 18.30 11.44
CA PRO A 200 6.18 17.58 10.21
C PRO A 200 5.20 18.35 9.34
N LEU A 201 5.42 18.37 8.03
CA LEU A 201 4.52 19.04 7.09
C LEU A 201 3.18 18.33 7.03
N GLU A 202 2.09 19.12 7.04
CA GLU A 202 0.74 18.60 6.91
C GLU A 202 0.35 18.32 5.46
N LYS A 203 -0.66 17.45 5.26
CA LYS A 203 -1.19 17.02 3.96
C LYS A 203 -1.70 18.23 3.14
N GLY A 204 -1.25 18.34 1.87
CA GLY A 204 -1.67 19.39 0.94
C GLY A 204 -0.83 19.39 -0.34
N GLU A 205 -1.24 20.19 -1.34
CA GLU A 205 -0.53 20.29 -2.64
C GLU A 205 0.97 20.61 -2.52
N ARG A 206 1.33 21.40 -1.52
CA ARG A 206 2.73 21.75 -1.26
C ARG A 206 3.51 20.50 -0.85
N LEU A 207 2.96 19.63 0.00
CA LEU A 207 3.62 18.42 0.46
C LEU A 207 3.86 17.45 -0.72
N GLY A 208 2.90 17.31 -1.64
CA GLY A 208 3.05 16.46 -2.82
C GLY A 208 4.27 16.82 -3.65
N LYS A 209 4.43 18.10 -3.99
CA LYS A 209 5.58 18.59 -4.77
C LYS A 209 6.91 18.39 -4.04
N VAL A 210 6.95 18.71 -2.75
CA VAL A 210 8.14 18.51 -1.91
C VAL A 210 8.51 17.04 -1.81
N ALA A 211 7.51 16.15 -1.72
CA ALA A 211 7.73 14.71 -1.67
C ALA A 211 8.30 14.16 -2.99
N GLU A 212 7.83 14.64 -4.15
CA GLU A 212 8.38 14.28 -5.46
C GLU A 212 9.85 14.75 -5.60
N GLU A 213 10.15 15.98 -5.19
CA GLU A 213 11.51 16.51 -5.19
C GLU A 213 12.44 15.71 -4.26
N LEU A 214 11.95 15.33 -3.08
CA LEU A 214 12.69 14.50 -2.12
C LEU A 214 12.91 13.09 -2.63
N GLU A 215 11.91 12.48 -3.26
CA GLU A 215 12.04 11.15 -3.88
C GLU A 215 13.17 11.14 -4.91
N GLN A 216 13.23 12.15 -5.79
CA GLN A 216 14.30 12.27 -6.78
C GLN A 216 15.66 12.52 -6.11
N ALA A 217 15.71 13.32 -5.05
CA ALA A 217 16.94 13.56 -4.30
C ALA A 217 17.46 12.25 -3.64
N ILE A 218 16.56 11.45 -3.05
CA ILE A 218 16.90 10.15 -2.47
C ILE A 218 17.40 9.20 -3.55
N ARG A 219 16.67 9.07 -4.67
CA ARG A 219 17.04 8.20 -5.80
C ARG A 219 18.44 8.52 -6.34
N ASN A 220 18.77 9.79 -6.47
CA ASN A 220 20.07 10.25 -6.95
C ASN A 220 21.21 10.10 -5.91
N SER A 221 20.85 9.95 -4.64
CA SER A 221 21.83 9.88 -3.54
C SER A 221 22.22 8.47 -3.15
N LEU A 222 21.28 7.52 -3.28
CA LEU A 222 21.46 6.15 -2.86
C LEU A 222 22.17 5.31 -3.95
N ARG A 223 22.74 4.17 -3.51
CA ARG A 223 23.42 3.24 -4.41
C ARG A 223 22.42 2.20 -4.94
N ARG A 224 22.76 1.54 -6.05
CA ARG A 224 21.95 0.50 -6.68
C ARG A 224 21.54 -0.66 -5.73
N GLY A 225 22.35 -0.95 -4.73
CA GLY A 225 22.04 -1.98 -3.73
C GLY A 225 21.12 -1.53 -2.59
N ASP A 226 20.87 -0.22 -2.46
CA ASP A 226 19.99 0.32 -1.44
C ASP A 226 18.54 0.28 -1.92
N MET A 227 17.59 0.25 -0.98
CA MET A 227 16.18 0.33 -1.31
C MET A 227 15.48 1.40 -0.47
N PHE A 228 14.41 1.97 -1.01
CA PHE A 228 13.63 2.97 -0.30
C PHE A 228 12.16 2.93 -0.68
N THR A 229 11.33 3.47 0.21
CA THR A 229 9.88 3.52 0.06
C THR A 229 9.33 4.80 0.65
N ARG A 230 8.17 5.23 0.17
CA ARG A 230 7.40 6.28 0.82
C ARG A 230 6.62 5.67 1.98
N TYR A 231 7.06 5.98 3.21
CA TYR A 231 6.48 5.42 4.44
C TYR A 231 5.16 6.11 4.83
N SER A 232 5.08 7.42 4.66
CA SER A 232 3.86 8.22 4.88
C SER A 232 3.81 9.41 3.93
N ASP A 233 2.78 10.25 4.02
CA ASP A 233 2.67 11.45 3.19
C ASP A 233 3.90 12.36 3.28
N ASN A 234 4.55 12.42 4.46
CA ASN A 234 5.69 13.29 4.75
C ASN A 234 6.96 12.54 5.15
N GLN A 235 7.04 11.20 4.93
CA GLN A 235 8.19 10.40 5.34
C GLN A 235 8.63 9.41 4.25
N PHE A 236 9.96 9.26 4.13
CA PHE A 236 10.60 8.19 3.35
C PHE A 236 11.45 7.33 4.27
N LEU A 237 11.39 6.02 4.04
CA LEU A 237 12.19 5.02 4.74
C LEU A 237 13.17 4.39 3.76
N MET A 238 14.43 4.31 4.15
CA MET A 238 15.53 3.80 3.33
C MET A 238 16.21 2.65 4.05
N LEU A 239 16.64 1.65 3.31
CA LEU A 239 17.44 0.52 3.77
C LEU A 239 18.81 0.60 3.11
N LEU A 240 19.84 0.88 3.89
CA LEU A 240 21.21 1.10 3.45
C LEU A 240 22.04 -0.15 3.76
N LEU A 241 22.63 -0.75 2.73
CA LEU A 241 23.36 -2.01 2.84
C LEU A 241 24.87 -1.81 2.87
N GLY A 242 25.59 -2.61 3.68
CA GLY A 242 27.05 -2.60 3.74
C GLY A 242 27.64 -1.25 4.17
N ILE A 243 26.94 -0.52 5.02
CA ILE A 243 27.31 0.82 5.49
C ILE A 243 27.57 0.79 6.99
N ARG A 244 28.46 1.64 7.49
CA ARG A 244 28.67 1.87 8.92
C ARG A 244 27.84 3.03 9.41
N GLN A 245 27.63 3.12 10.71
CA GLN A 245 26.86 4.21 11.34
C GLN A 245 27.42 5.60 10.94
N GLU A 246 28.74 5.74 10.94
CA GLU A 246 29.46 6.96 10.58
C GLU A 246 29.16 7.40 9.13
N ASP A 247 28.99 6.44 8.23
CA ASP A 247 28.75 6.70 6.81
C ASP A 247 27.29 7.12 6.53
N CYS A 248 26.36 6.90 7.48
CA CYS A 248 24.97 7.38 7.33
C CYS A 248 24.92 8.91 7.19
N ALA A 249 25.81 9.65 7.85
CA ALA A 249 25.92 11.09 7.74
C ALA A 249 26.27 11.53 6.30
N ILE A 250 27.13 10.78 5.60
CA ILE A 250 27.50 11.07 4.21
C ILE A 250 26.29 10.91 3.27
N VAL A 251 25.44 9.89 3.54
CA VAL A 251 24.20 9.70 2.77
C VAL A 251 23.25 10.86 2.99
N VAL A 252 23.07 11.29 4.25
CA VAL A 252 22.24 12.44 4.63
C VAL A 252 22.73 13.73 3.92
N GLU A 253 24.03 13.99 3.95
CA GLU A 253 24.60 15.16 3.26
C GLU A 253 24.34 15.14 1.75
N ARG A 254 24.45 13.98 1.11
CA ARG A 254 24.13 13.84 -0.32
C ARG A 254 22.66 14.11 -0.61
N ILE A 255 21.74 13.54 0.20
CA ILE A 255 20.31 13.78 0.05
C ILE A 255 20.01 15.27 0.20
N ASN A 256 20.53 15.91 1.24
CA ASN A 256 20.38 17.35 1.47
C ASN A 256 20.93 18.16 0.28
N GLY A 257 22.10 17.83 -0.22
CA GLY A 257 22.71 18.54 -1.34
C GLY A 257 21.93 18.45 -2.65
N TYR A 258 21.25 17.33 -2.93
CA TYR A 258 20.33 17.22 -4.06
C TYR A 258 19.00 17.92 -3.80
N PHE A 259 18.46 17.81 -2.59
CA PHE A 259 17.18 18.39 -2.22
C PHE A 259 17.22 19.92 -2.11
N GLU A 260 18.29 20.51 -1.56
CA GLU A 260 18.47 21.97 -1.46
C GLU A 260 18.55 22.67 -2.82
N LYS A 261 19.05 21.97 -3.85
CA LYS A 261 19.06 22.47 -5.23
C LYS A 261 17.64 22.61 -5.80
N ALA A 262 16.71 21.76 -5.35
CA ALA A 262 15.33 21.73 -5.82
C ALA A 262 14.40 22.58 -4.95
N SER A 263 14.59 22.61 -3.62
CA SER A 263 13.65 23.21 -2.67
C SER A 263 14.34 24.03 -1.58
N ARG A 264 14.44 25.36 -1.79
CA ARG A 264 15.21 26.29 -0.93
C ARG A 264 14.67 26.55 0.48
N LYS A 265 13.54 25.95 0.92
CA LYS A 265 12.87 26.34 2.18
C LYS A 265 12.36 25.19 3.04
N ASN A 266 12.61 23.94 2.68
CA ASN A 266 12.12 22.80 3.45
C ASN A 266 13.29 22.17 4.21
N TYR A 267 13.00 21.74 5.43
CA TYR A 267 13.97 21.08 6.29
C TYR A 267 13.65 19.59 6.35
N LEU A 268 14.70 18.79 6.41
CA LEU A 268 14.62 17.35 6.54
C LEU A 268 15.14 16.94 7.91
N LYS A 269 14.38 16.10 8.60
CA LYS A 269 14.78 15.47 9.84
C LYS A 269 15.06 14.00 9.59
N TYR A 270 16.16 13.49 10.14
CA TYR A 270 16.58 12.13 9.95
C TYR A 270 16.64 11.37 11.28
N SER A 271 16.34 10.07 11.21
CA SER A 271 16.53 9.12 12.29
C SER A 271 17.11 7.83 11.74
N THR A 272 18.11 7.25 12.40
CA THR A 272 18.80 6.02 11.96
C THR A 272 18.69 4.93 13.01
N ALA A 273 18.56 3.68 12.56
CA ALA A 273 18.58 2.51 13.42
C ALA A 273 19.35 1.36 12.74
N PRO A 274 20.24 0.63 13.46
CA PRO A 274 20.87 -0.55 12.94
C PRO A 274 19.86 -1.70 12.82
N ILE A 275 20.04 -2.58 11.81
CA ILE A 275 19.13 -3.73 11.64
C ILE A 275 19.42 -4.85 12.64
N SER A 276 20.65 -4.97 13.12
CA SER A 276 21.11 -6.05 14.01
C SER A 276 20.64 -5.92 15.47
N GLU A 277 20.10 -4.78 15.89
CA GLU A 277 19.63 -4.55 17.26
C GLU A 277 18.10 -4.65 17.32
N ILE A 278 17.54 -5.88 17.37
CA ILE A 278 16.21 -6.07 17.96
C ILE A 278 16.40 -6.28 19.45
N LYS A 279 16.35 -5.20 20.21
CA LYS A 279 15.99 -5.30 21.62
C LYS A 279 14.52 -5.69 21.66
N GLU A 280 14.23 -6.74 22.43
CA GLU A 280 12.84 -7.13 22.75
C GLU A 280 12.03 -5.92 23.22
N ALA A 281 10.73 -5.91 22.98
CA ALA A 281 9.81 -4.79 22.97
C ALA A 281 9.63 -3.98 24.29
N ASP A 282 10.57 -4.03 25.22
CA ASP A 282 10.44 -3.31 26.51
C ASP A 282 11.23 -1.98 26.60
N ASP A 283 12.00 -1.57 25.57
CA ASP A 283 12.74 -0.31 25.58
C ASP A 283 12.54 0.52 24.31
N CYS A 284 11.32 1.01 24.09
CA CYS A 284 11.00 1.97 23.01
C CYS A 284 11.52 3.40 23.27
N ALA A 285 12.65 3.61 23.94
CA ALA A 285 13.07 4.94 24.36
C ALA A 285 14.46 5.42 23.93
N HIS A 286 15.12 4.81 22.95
CA HIS A 286 16.41 5.35 22.48
C HIS A 286 16.55 5.38 20.98
N PHE A 287 15.72 6.21 20.32
CA PHE A 287 16.11 6.78 19.03
C PHE A 287 17.16 7.86 19.31
N HIS A 288 18.41 7.61 18.90
CA HIS A 288 19.42 8.64 18.94
C HIS A 288 19.05 9.74 17.95
N ASN A 289 18.62 10.86 18.50
CA ASN A 289 18.34 12.07 17.74
C ASN A 289 19.70 12.65 17.32
N MET A 290 19.99 12.71 16.02
CA MET A 290 21.22 13.34 15.50
C MET A 290 21.24 14.87 15.72
N ASP A 291 20.20 15.46 16.32
CA ASP A 291 20.15 16.90 16.64
C ASP A 291 21.26 17.35 17.65
N SER A 292 21.95 16.40 18.33
CA SER A 292 23.03 16.73 19.26
C SER A 292 24.43 16.82 18.64
N MET A 293 24.60 16.51 17.35
CA MET A 293 25.91 16.58 16.68
C MET A 293 26.14 17.88 15.90
N TRP A 294 25.17 18.79 15.82
CA TRP A 294 25.23 20.02 15.04
C TRP A 294 24.93 21.29 15.83
N GLY A 295 25.16 21.25 17.14
CA GLY A 295 25.09 22.42 18.00
C GLY A 295 26.49 22.94 18.34
N GLU A 296 27.00 23.85 17.52
CA GLU A 296 27.75 25.07 17.85
C GLU A 296 28.18 25.74 16.54
#